data_62002872286aa3fda1bb7796c1e25325
#
_entry.id   62002872286aa3fda1bb7796c1e25325
#
_cell.length_a   1.000
_cell.length_b   1.000
_cell.length_c   1.000
_cell.angle_alpha   90.00
_cell.angle_beta   90.00
_cell.angle_gamma   90.00
#
_symmetry.space_group_name_H-M   'P 1'
#
loop_
_entity.id
_entity.type
_entity.pdbx_description
1 polymer ?
#
loop_
_entity_poly.entity_id
_entity_poly.type
_entity_poly.pdbx_seq_one_letter_code
_entity_poly.pdbx_strand_id
1 'polypeptide(L)'
;MKKFMDEDFLLTSDAAKKLYHDYAENMPIVDYHCHINPQEICEDRKFENITQVWLGGDHYKWRQMRSNGVDEKYITGDATDREKFQKWAETLEKLIGNPLYHWSHLELKRYFGYEGYLNGETAEEVWNLCNEKLAQDDMTVRNIIKKSNVKLICTTDDPIDTLEYHEKLAKDDTFDVKVL
;
A
#
# COMPACT_ATOMS: atom_id res chain seq x y z
N MET A 1 -16.88 23.30 -3.69
CA MET A 1 -15.97 22.52 -4.58
C MET A 1 -15.80 21.16 -3.92
N LYS A 2 -15.91 20.05 -4.67
CA LYS A 2 -15.71 18.69 -4.17
C LYS A 2 -14.24 18.55 -3.73
N LYS A 3 -14.00 17.96 -2.54
CA LYS A 3 -12.63 17.71 -2.06
C LYS A 3 -12.01 16.55 -2.85
N PHE A 4 -10.69 16.58 -3.03
CA PHE A 4 -9.94 15.42 -3.51
C PHE A 4 -10.06 14.26 -2.51
N MET A 5 -10.30 13.06 -2.99
CA MET A 5 -10.50 11.88 -2.13
C MET A 5 -11.63 12.02 -1.10
N ASP A 6 -12.74 12.70 -1.46
CA ASP A 6 -13.94 12.67 -0.65
C ASP A 6 -14.58 11.26 -0.65
N GLU A 7 -15.63 11.08 0.15
CA GLU A 7 -16.30 9.77 0.29
C GLU A 7 -16.93 9.27 -1.02
N ASP A 8 -17.27 10.20 -1.91
CA ASP A 8 -17.83 9.93 -3.25
C ASP A 8 -16.76 9.92 -4.36
N PHE A 9 -15.48 9.80 -4.03
CA PHE A 9 -14.41 9.79 -5.03
C PHE A 9 -14.64 8.67 -6.04
N LEU A 10 -14.63 9.04 -7.35
CA LEU A 10 -14.97 8.19 -8.50
C LEU A 10 -16.44 7.73 -8.59
N LEU A 11 -17.28 8.03 -7.61
CA LEU A 11 -18.72 7.73 -7.68
C LEU A 11 -19.43 8.86 -8.41
N THR A 12 -19.69 8.69 -9.71
CA THR A 12 -20.16 9.75 -10.61
C THR A 12 -21.67 9.79 -10.81
N SER A 13 -22.41 8.80 -10.27
CA SER A 13 -23.87 8.76 -10.36
C SER A 13 -24.50 8.38 -9.02
N ASP A 14 -25.78 8.73 -8.84
CA ASP A 14 -26.53 8.35 -7.63
C ASP A 14 -26.64 6.82 -7.49
N ALA A 15 -26.74 6.10 -8.59
CA ALA A 15 -26.73 4.64 -8.57
C ALA A 15 -25.40 4.08 -8.08
N ALA A 16 -24.26 4.66 -8.53
CA ALA A 16 -22.93 4.24 -8.08
C ALA A 16 -22.76 4.49 -6.59
N LYS A 17 -23.16 5.67 -6.09
CA LYS A 17 -23.12 6.01 -4.66
C LYS A 17 -23.96 5.05 -3.83
N LYS A 18 -25.20 4.81 -4.25
CA LYS A 18 -26.10 3.89 -3.56
C LYS A 18 -25.53 2.46 -3.52
N LEU A 19 -25.03 1.93 -4.63
CA LEU A 19 -24.47 0.59 -4.70
C LEU A 19 -23.21 0.46 -3.84
N TYR A 20 -22.37 1.49 -3.82
CA TYR A 20 -21.16 1.47 -3.02
C TYR A 20 -21.47 1.58 -1.53
N HIS A 21 -22.12 2.66 -1.10
CA HIS A 21 -22.33 2.93 0.33
C HIS A 21 -23.30 1.96 1.01
N ASP A 22 -24.40 1.56 0.31
CA ASP A 22 -25.40 0.66 0.90
C ASP A 22 -24.95 -0.82 0.90
N TYR A 23 -24.05 -1.22 -0.02
CA TYR A 23 -23.74 -2.65 -0.21
C TYR A 23 -22.23 -2.97 -0.25
N ALA A 24 -21.43 -2.25 -1.05
CA ALA A 24 -20.08 -2.68 -1.35
C ALA A 24 -19.02 -2.24 -0.31
N GLU A 25 -19.18 -1.06 0.28
CA GLU A 25 -18.17 -0.41 1.13
C GLU A 25 -17.69 -1.29 2.29
N ASN A 26 -18.61 -2.03 2.91
CA ASN A 26 -18.33 -2.88 4.07
C ASN A 26 -18.18 -4.37 3.73
N MET A 27 -18.18 -4.73 2.45
CA MET A 27 -17.97 -6.12 2.04
C MET A 27 -16.52 -6.54 2.29
N PRO A 28 -16.30 -7.79 2.72
CA PRO A 28 -14.95 -8.31 2.87
C PRO A 28 -14.25 -8.42 1.51
N ILE A 29 -12.96 -8.17 1.50
CA ILE A 29 -12.14 -8.29 0.30
C ILE A 29 -11.63 -9.71 0.16
N VAL A 30 -11.82 -10.27 -1.03
CA VAL A 30 -11.16 -11.47 -1.52
C VAL A 30 -10.11 -11.01 -2.52
N ASP A 31 -8.87 -10.98 -2.09
CA ASP A 31 -7.74 -10.59 -2.94
C ASP A 31 -7.25 -11.83 -3.69
N TYR A 32 -7.79 -12.02 -4.89
CA TYR A 32 -7.51 -13.21 -5.70
C TYR A 32 -6.16 -13.13 -6.44
N HIS A 33 -5.44 -12.03 -6.35
CA HIS A 33 -4.11 -11.84 -6.94
C HIS A 33 -3.38 -10.67 -6.28
N CYS A 34 -2.32 -10.95 -5.56
CA CYS A 34 -1.47 -9.93 -4.96
C CYS A 34 0.02 -10.31 -5.03
N HIS A 35 0.88 -9.35 -4.70
CA HIS A 35 2.33 -9.51 -4.65
C HIS A 35 2.88 -9.36 -3.21
N ILE A 36 2.05 -9.57 -2.20
CA ILE A 36 2.51 -9.58 -0.80
C ILE A 36 3.37 -10.82 -0.58
N ASN A 37 4.54 -10.63 0.02
CA ASN A 37 5.43 -11.73 0.35
C ASN A 37 4.83 -12.58 1.49
N PRO A 38 4.54 -13.89 1.29
CA PRO A 38 3.97 -14.76 2.31
C PRO A 38 4.86 -14.89 3.57
N GLN A 39 6.17 -14.72 3.44
CA GLN A 39 7.08 -14.67 4.59
C GLN A 39 6.76 -13.46 5.48
N GLU A 40 6.54 -12.29 4.92
CA GLU A 40 6.22 -11.09 5.68
C GLU A 40 4.89 -11.22 6.45
N ILE A 41 3.91 -11.92 5.87
CA ILE A 41 2.65 -12.26 6.55
C ILE A 41 2.91 -13.26 7.68
N CYS A 42 3.69 -14.31 7.41
CA CYS A 42 3.98 -15.37 8.38
C CYS A 42 4.73 -14.83 9.60
N GLU A 43 5.72 -13.98 9.39
CA GLU A 43 6.56 -13.37 10.42
C GLU A 43 5.92 -12.13 11.07
N ASP A 44 4.75 -11.70 10.57
CA ASP A 44 4.06 -10.48 10.98
C ASP A 44 4.97 -9.26 11.00
N ARG A 45 5.68 -9.04 9.88
CA ARG A 45 6.71 -8.03 9.74
C ARG A 45 6.21 -6.65 10.18
N LYS A 46 7.07 -5.91 10.88
CA LYS A 46 6.91 -4.49 11.16
C LYS A 46 7.89 -3.69 10.30
N PHE A 47 7.38 -2.71 9.56
CA PHE A 47 8.22 -1.86 8.71
C PHE A 47 8.82 -0.71 9.51
N GLU A 48 10.05 -0.36 9.22
CA GLU A 48 10.75 0.76 9.87
C GLU A 48 10.33 2.12 9.31
N ASN A 49 9.93 2.15 8.04
CA ASN A 49 9.55 3.38 7.35
C ASN A 49 8.68 3.11 6.12
N ILE A 50 8.06 4.19 5.62
CA ILE A 50 7.13 4.13 4.48
C ILE A 50 7.82 3.73 3.16
N THR A 51 9.12 3.95 2.98
CA THR A 51 9.85 3.49 1.79
C THR A 51 9.86 1.98 1.72
N GLN A 52 10.09 1.29 2.83
CA GLN A 52 10.04 -0.16 2.88
C GLN A 52 8.67 -0.71 2.51
N VAL A 53 7.59 -0.03 2.92
CA VAL A 53 6.22 -0.40 2.54
C VAL A 53 5.97 -0.18 1.04
N TRP A 54 6.35 0.97 0.51
CA TRP A 54 5.96 1.39 -0.83
C TRP A 54 6.94 1.03 -1.94
N LEU A 55 8.23 1.02 -1.63
CA LEU A 55 9.30 0.84 -2.62
C LEU A 55 10.10 -0.44 -2.40
N GLY A 56 9.79 -1.22 -1.37
CA GLY A 56 10.53 -2.45 -1.07
C GLY A 56 10.39 -3.54 -2.15
N GLY A 57 9.27 -3.58 -2.87
CA GLY A 57 9.00 -4.59 -3.90
C GLY A 57 8.08 -4.14 -5.03
N ASP A 58 7.58 -2.90 -5.01
CA ASP A 58 6.61 -2.40 -6.00
C ASP A 58 7.30 -1.94 -7.28
N HIS A 59 7.43 -2.87 -8.23
CA HIS A 59 8.01 -2.59 -9.53
C HIS A 59 7.19 -1.64 -10.40
N TYR A 60 5.91 -1.40 -10.11
CA TYR A 60 5.11 -0.37 -10.80
C TYR A 60 5.54 1.03 -10.38
N LYS A 61 5.77 1.27 -9.08
CA LYS A 61 6.32 2.53 -8.59
C LYS A 61 7.72 2.77 -9.15
N TRP A 62 8.59 1.76 -9.12
CA TRP A 62 9.93 1.84 -9.73
C TRP A 62 9.88 2.23 -11.21
N ARG A 63 8.94 1.65 -11.96
CA ARG A 63 8.76 1.97 -13.40
C ARG A 63 8.40 3.44 -13.59
N GLN A 64 7.51 3.98 -12.76
CA GLN A 64 7.14 5.40 -12.85
C GLN A 64 8.31 6.33 -12.51
N MET A 65 9.11 5.98 -11.50
CA MET A 65 10.33 6.73 -11.16
C MET A 65 11.32 6.73 -12.34
N ARG A 66 11.55 5.58 -12.97
CA ARG A 66 12.39 5.47 -14.19
C ARG A 66 11.85 6.30 -15.35
N SER A 67 10.54 6.24 -15.59
CA SER A 67 9.88 7.02 -16.63
C SER A 67 9.97 8.53 -16.37
N ASN A 68 10.07 8.93 -15.12
CA ASN A 68 10.29 10.32 -14.71
C ASN A 68 11.78 10.73 -14.73
N GLY A 69 12.69 9.84 -15.15
CA GLY A 69 14.14 10.13 -15.26
C GLY A 69 14.88 10.10 -13.93
N VAL A 70 14.33 9.44 -12.91
CA VAL A 70 15.00 9.26 -11.62
C VAL A 70 16.16 8.28 -11.79
N ASP A 71 17.34 8.64 -11.27
CA ASP A 71 18.52 7.77 -11.29
C ASP A 71 18.26 6.48 -10.48
N GLU A 72 18.75 5.34 -10.99
CA GLU A 72 18.55 4.02 -10.38
C GLU A 72 19.05 3.92 -8.94
N LYS A 73 20.04 4.75 -8.59
CA LYS A 73 20.52 4.90 -7.21
C LYS A 73 19.37 5.13 -6.22
N TYR A 74 18.36 5.94 -6.60
CA TYR A 74 17.21 6.30 -5.78
C TYR A 74 16.00 5.36 -5.94
N ILE A 75 16.13 4.31 -6.73
CA ILE A 75 15.05 3.35 -6.99
C ILE A 75 15.37 2.03 -6.29
N THR A 76 16.29 1.26 -6.85
CA THR A 76 16.74 -0.04 -6.30
C THR A 76 18.18 -0.01 -5.82
N GLY A 77 18.90 1.11 -6.03
CA GLY A 77 20.31 1.27 -5.62
C GLY A 77 20.47 1.62 -4.13
N ASP A 78 21.60 2.22 -3.80
CA ASP A 78 22.12 2.39 -2.44
C ASP A 78 21.79 3.71 -1.75
N ALA A 79 20.91 4.54 -2.34
CA ALA A 79 20.40 5.73 -1.68
C ALA A 79 19.62 5.35 -0.40
N THR A 80 19.61 6.25 0.57
CA THR A 80 18.84 6.05 1.81
C THR A 80 17.33 5.98 1.54
N ASP A 81 16.59 5.33 2.41
CA ASP A 81 15.13 5.22 2.31
C ASP A 81 14.46 6.60 2.26
N ARG A 82 14.99 7.57 3.02
CA ARG A 82 14.48 8.95 2.99
C ARG A 82 14.69 9.63 1.63
N GLU A 83 15.85 9.44 1.00
CA GLU A 83 16.14 9.97 -0.35
C GLU A 83 15.25 9.32 -1.41
N LYS A 84 15.04 8.01 -1.33
CA LYS A 84 14.14 7.26 -2.22
C LYS A 84 12.70 7.77 -2.08
N PHE A 85 12.22 8.00 -0.87
CA PHE A 85 10.90 8.55 -0.62
C PHE A 85 10.74 9.96 -1.22
N GLN A 86 11.76 10.83 -1.06
CA GLN A 86 11.76 12.14 -1.69
C GLN A 86 11.57 12.05 -3.21
N LYS A 87 12.31 11.14 -3.86
CA LYS A 87 12.21 10.96 -5.31
C LYS A 87 10.88 10.34 -5.74
N TRP A 88 10.27 9.51 -4.91
CA TRP A 88 8.91 9.05 -5.13
C TRP A 88 7.89 10.19 -5.04
N ALA A 89 7.96 11.03 -4.02
CA ALA A 89 7.07 12.16 -3.84
C ALA A 89 7.14 13.15 -5.02
N GLU A 90 8.35 13.49 -5.49
CA GLU A 90 8.60 14.31 -6.68
C GLU A 90 8.10 13.66 -7.98
N THR A 91 8.06 12.34 -8.02
CA THR A 91 7.49 11.59 -9.15
C THR A 91 5.98 11.59 -9.09
N LEU A 92 5.41 11.35 -7.92
CA LEU A 92 3.96 11.20 -7.72
C LEU A 92 3.19 12.44 -8.17
N GLU A 93 3.67 13.63 -7.89
CA GLU A 93 3.03 14.89 -8.30
C GLU A 93 2.84 15.03 -9.82
N LYS A 94 3.62 14.29 -10.60
CA LYS A 94 3.57 14.28 -12.08
C LYS A 94 2.65 13.18 -12.64
N LEU A 95 2.13 12.31 -11.77
CA LEU A 95 1.32 11.15 -12.16
C LEU A 95 -0.18 11.42 -12.20
N ILE A 96 -0.63 12.66 -12.35
CA ILE A 96 -2.05 13.01 -12.44
C ILE A 96 -2.68 12.23 -13.59
N GLY A 97 -3.76 11.48 -13.29
CA GLY A 97 -4.42 10.59 -14.24
C GLY A 97 -3.89 9.14 -14.23
N ASN A 98 -2.79 8.86 -13.54
CA ASN A 98 -2.32 7.50 -13.29
C ASN A 98 -2.96 6.94 -12.01
N PRO A 99 -3.41 5.67 -11.98
CA PRO A 99 -3.96 5.06 -10.77
C PRO A 99 -3.07 5.15 -9.54
N LEU A 100 -1.75 5.07 -9.67
CA LEU A 100 -0.81 5.20 -8.55
C LEU A 100 -0.93 6.53 -7.81
N TYR A 101 -1.30 7.62 -8.52
CA TYR A 101 -1.58 8.90 -7.89
C TYR A 101 -2.74 8.80 -6.90
N HIS A 102 -3.84 8.18 -7.33
CA HIS A 102 -5.02 7.98 -6.50
C HIS A 102 -4.77 7.01 -5.35
N TRP A 103 -4.14 5.87 -5.65
CA TRP A 103 -3.90 4.82 -4.67
C TRP A 103 -2.98 5.29 -3.55
N SER A 104 -1.87 5.95 -3.88
CA SER A 104 -0.96 6.48 -2.85
C SER A 104 -1.65 7.48 -1.92
N HIS A 105 -2.47 8.39 -2.46
CA HIS A 105 -3.22 9.33 -1.64
C HIS A 105 -4.34 8.66 -0.83
N LEU A 106 -4.98 7.62 -1.38
CA LEU A 106 -5.99 6.84 -0.66
C LEU A 106 -5.37 6.05 0.50
N GLU A 107 -4.19 5.47 0.30
CA GLU A 107 -3.41 4.80 1.34
C GLU A 107 -3.01 5.78 2.44
N LEU A 108 -2.49 6.96 2.07
CA LEU A 108 -2.16 8.01 3.03
C LEU A 108 -3.36 8.42 3.87
N LYS A 109 -4.54 8.58 3.26
CA LYS A 109 -5.76 8.93 3.96
C LYS A 109 -6.22 7.81 4.90
N ARG A 110 -6.31 6.56 4.41
CA ARG A 110 -6.91 5.45 5.14
C ARG A 110 -6.04 4.92 6.28
N TYR A 111 -4.74 4.79 6.05
CA TYR A 111 -3.83 4.17 7.02
C TYR A 111 -3.08 5.17 7.88
N PHE A 112 -2.82 6.36 7.34
CA PHE A 112 -1.99 7.37 8.01
C PHE A 112 -2.75 8.63 8.42
N GLY A 113 -4.01 8.81 7.95
CA GLY A 113 -4.84 9.97 8.30
C GLY A 113 -4.39 11.27 7.62
N TYR A 114 -3.62 11.18 6.53
CA TYR A 114 -3.17 12.35 5.78
C TYR A 114 -4.13 12.67 4.62
N GLU A 115 -4.72 13.87 4.63
CA GLU A 115 -5.68 14.33 3.61
C GLU A 115 -5.09 15.36 2.64
N GLY A 116 -3.79 15.63 2.73
CA GLY A 116 -3.07 16.54 1.84
C GLY A 116 -2.61 15.89 0.53
N TYR A 117 -1.80 16.61 -0.20
CA TYR A 117 -1.16 16.11 -1.42
C TYR A 117 0.30 15.79 -1.14
N LEU A 118 0.73 14.58 -1.51
CA LEU A 118 2.13 14.20 -1.48
C LEU A 118 2.83 14.72 -2.74
N ASN A 119 3.85 15.54 -2.52
CA ASN A 119 4.72 16.10 -3.54
C ASN A 119 6.12 16.34 -2.95
N GLY A 120 7.04 16.90 -3.74
CA GLY A 120 8.40 17.18 -3.28
C GLY A 120 8.50 18.10 -2.07
N GLU A 121 7.55 19.04 -1.89
CA GLU A 121 7.55 20.01 -0.78
C GLU A 121 6.98 19.41 0.50
N THR A 122 5.97 18.54 0.40
CA THR A 122 5.30 17.90 1.54
C THR A 122 5.95 16.59 1.97
N ALA A 123 6.95 16.10 1.23
CA ALA A 123 7.58 14.81 1.47
C ALA A 123 8.11 14.63 2.90
N GLU A 124 8.69 15.66 3.51
CA GLU A 124 9.21 15.59 4.88
C GLU A 124 8.09 15.41 5.90
N GLU A 125 7.02 16.19 5.79
CA GLU A 125 5.85 16.09 6.66
C GLU A 125 5.24 14.70 6.58
N VAL A 126 5.01 14.18 5.36
CA VAL A 126 4.39 12.87 5.14
C VAL A 126 5.31 11.74 5.62
N TRP A 127 6.62 11.85 5.39
CA TRP A 127 7.61 10.91 5.90
C TRP A 127 7.53 10.75 7.42
N ASN A 128 7.55 11.87 8.13
CA ASN A 128 7.50 11.87 9.59
C ASN A 128 6.18 11.30 10.10
N LEU A 129 5.05 11.75 9.55
CA LEU A 129 3.71 11.25 9.90
C LEU A 129 3.59 9.73 9.70
N CYS A 130 3.98 9.24 8.53
CA CYS A 130 3.87 7.82 8.22
C CYS A 130 4.75 6.96 9.13
N ASN A 131 5.97 7.38 9.38
CA ASN A 131 6.90 6.61 10.21
C ASN A 131 6.50 6.62 11.69
N GLU A 132 5.96 7.72 12.20
CA GLU A 132 5.34 7.75 13.53
C GLU A 132 4.19 6.74 13.65
N LYS A 133 3.36 6.63 12.62
CA LYS A 133 2.29 5.62 12.57
C LYS A 133 2.82 4.20 12.46
N LEU A 134 3.78 3.94 11.59
CA LEU A 134 4.39 2.61 11.40
C LEU A 134 5.11 2.12 12.66
N ALA A 135 5.57 3.03 13.52
CA ALA A 135 6.17 2.67 14.81
C ALA A 135 5.15 2.09 15.82
N GLN A 136 3.84 2.28 15.61
CA GLN A 136 2.79 1.76 16.50
C GLN A 136 2.67 0.23 16.38
N ASP A 137 2.26 -0.43 17.46
CA ASP A 137 2.20 -1.89 17.51
C ASP A 137 1.10 -2.50 16.62
N ASP A 138 0.11 -1.71 16.26
CA ASP A 138 -1.00 -2.12 15.38
C ASP A 138 -0.74 -1.87 13.89
N MET A 139 0.51 -1.56 13.50
CA MET A 139 0.94 -1.33 12.11
C MET A 139 1.91 -2.40 11.61
N THR A 140 1.61 -3.65 11.93
CA THR A 140 2.25 -4.84 11.36
C THR A 140 1.57 -5.27 10.06
N VAL A 141 2.21 -6.12 9.27
CA VAL A 141 1.66 -6.65 8.01
C VAL A 141 0.29 -7.27 8.23
N ARG A 142 0.13 -8.16 9.23
CA ARG A 142 -1.15 -8.80 9.53
C ARG A 142 -2.24 -7.81 9.95
N ASN A 143 -1.88 -6.81 10.75
CA ASN A 143 -2.82 -5.80 11.19
C ASN A 143 -3.26 -4.87 10.06
N ILE A 144 -2.36 -4.50 9.14
CA ILE A 144 -2.71 -3.71 7.95
C ILE A 144 -3.67 -4.50 7.06
N ILE A 145 -3.43 -5.79 6.84
CA ILE A 145 -4.33 -6.68 6.10
C ILE A 145 -5.71 -6.75 6.76
N LYS A 146 -5.78 -6.91 8.09
CA LYS A 146 -7.04 -6.92 8.84
C LYS A 146 -7.77 -5.58 8.76
N LYS A 147 -7.05 -4.46 8.90
CA LYS A 147 -7.62 -3.10 8.74
C LYS A 147 -8.21 -2.87 7.36
N SER A 148 -7.72 -3.57 6.34
CA SER A 148 -8.23 -3.54 4.98
C SER A 148 -9.48 -4.40 4.75
N ASN A 149 -9.99 -5.06 5.80
CA ASN A 149 -11.12 -6.00 5.73
C ASN A 149 -10.91 -7.15 4.72
N VAL A 150 -9.67 -7.61 4.56
CA VAL A 150 -9.34 -8.74 3.70
C VAL A 150 -9.62 -10.05 4.42
N LYS A 151 -10.23 -11.02 3.74
CA LYS A 151 -10.55 -12.36 4.25
C LYS A 151 -9.79 -13.48 3.55
N LEU A 152 -9.34 -13.22 2.35
CA LEU A 152 -8.56 -14.19 1.57
C LEU A 152 -7.55 -13.45 0.71
N ILE A 153 -6.35 -13.99 0.63
CA ILE A 153 -5.24 -13.52 -0.21
C ILE A 153 -4.75 -14.69 -1.05
N CYS A 154 -4.60 -14.47 -2.36
CA CYS A 154 -3.87 -15.37 -3.25
C CYS A 154 -2.55 -14.70 -3.63
N THR A 155 -1.45 -15.24 -3.15
CA THR A 155 -0.10 -14.75 -3.45
C THR A 155 0.33 -15.13 -4.86
N THR A 156 1.43 -14.57 -5.33
CA THR A 156 2.03 -14.90 -6.62
C THR A 156 3.36 -15.58 -6.37
N ASP A 157 3.39 -16.89 -6.58
CA ASP A 157 4.54 -17.74 -6.25
C ASP A 157 5.10 -18.39 -7.51
N ASP A 158 6.39 -18.72 -7.51
CA ASP A 158 7.00 -19.48 -8.57
C ASP A 158 6.60 -20.98 -8.40
N PRO A 159 6.34 -21.72 -9.50
CA PRO A 159 6.01 -23.14 -9.42
C PRO A 159 7.04 -24.04 -8.72
N ILE A 160 8.27 -23.54 -8.53
CA ILE A 160 9.32 -24.25 -7.79
C ILE A 160 9.46 -23.82 -6.32
N ASP A 161 8.67 -22.85 -5.86
CA ASP A 161 8.71 -22.40 -4.47
C ASP A 161 8.24 -23.50 -3.51
N THR A 162 8.83 -23.53 -2.33
CA THR A 162 8.56 -24.58 -1.33
C THR A 162 7.22 -24.42 -0.62
N LEU A 163 6.59 -23.24 -0.73
CA LEU A 163 5.34 -22.88 -0.06
C LEU A 163 5.35 -23.05 1.48
N GLU A 164 6.53 -23.07 2.10
CA GLU A 164 6.70 -23.32 3.52
C GLU A 164 5.99 -22.29 4.42
N TYR A 165 5.89 -21.04 3.97
CA TYR A 165 5.18 -19.99 4.69
C TYR A 165 3.66 -20.16 4.60
N HIS A 166 3.14 -20.64 3.47
CA HIS A 166 1.73 -21.02 3.32
C HIS A 166 1.35 -22.17 4.25
N GLU A 167 2.22 -23.19 4.36
CA GLU A 167 2.00 -24.29 5.28
C GLU A 167 2.01 -23.85 6.76
N LYS A 168 2.88 -22.90 7.13
CA LYS A 168 2.93 -22.33 8.48
C LYS A 168 1.66 -21.52 8.76
N LEU A 169 1.27 -20.65 7.82
CA LEU A 169 0.07 -19.81 7.94
C LEU A 169 -1.22 -20.66 7.99
N ALA A 170 -1.29 -21.75 7.25
CA ALA A 170 -2.45 -22.67 7.29
C ALA A 170 -2.65 -23.35 8.65
N LYS A 171 -1.61 -23.37 9.50
CA LYS A 171 -1.63 -23.97 10.85
C LYS A 171 -1.69 -22.91 11.95
N ASP A 172 -1.72 -21.63 11.60
CA ASP A 172 -1.69 -20.53 12.55
C ASP A 172 -3.10 -19.98 12.80
N ASP A 173 -3.69 -20.43 13.90
CA ASP A 173 -5.04 -19.99 14.32
C ASP A 173 -5.10 -18.53 14.83
N THR A 174 -3.96 -17.83 14.93
CA THR A 174 -3.91 -16.43 15.39
C THR A 174 -4.17 -15.42 14.27
N PHE A 175 -4.14 -15.89 13.00
CA PHE A 175 -4.39 -15.08 11.82
C PHE A 175 -5.57 -15.64 11.02
N ASP A 176 -6.70 -14.95 11.07
CA ASP A 176 -7.98 -15.38 10.49
C ASP A 176 -8.15 -15.10 8.99
N VAL A 177 -7.14 -14.53 8.33
CA VAL A 177 -7.11 -14.30 6.88
C VAL A 177 -6.50 -15.52 6.19
N LYS A 178 -7.22 -16.07 5.23
CA LYS A 178 -6.73 -17.22 4.47
C LYS A 178 -5.71 -16.79 3.42
N VAL A 179 -4.55 -17.43 3.43
CA VAL A 179 -3.47 -17.21 2.45
C VAL A 179 -3.32 -18.46 1.59
N LEU A 180 -3.40 -18.28 0.25
CA LEU A 180 -3.36 -19.34 -0.76
C LEU A 180 -2.28 -19.04 -1.80
#